data_782d0e918ed66032842598ea44a739b5
#
_entry.id   782d0e918ed66032842598ea44a739b5
#
_cell.length_a   1.000
_cell.length_b   1.000
_cell.length_c   1.000
_cell.angle_alpha   90.00
_cell.angle_beta   90.00
_cell.angle_gamma   90.00
#
_symmetry.space_group_name_H-M   'P 1'
#
loop_
_entity.id
_entity.type
_entity.pdbx_description
1 polymer ?
#
loop_
_entity_poly.entity_id
_entity_poly.type
_entity_poly.pdbx_seq_one_letter_code
_entity_poly.pdbx_strand_id
1 'polypeptide(L)'
;MNVRPAHALLVLTLLGVAGLATRSSISMAAPGRQTTSDNQFASLPATLTLNATIRDFRYKSTTGGHPDFESYGNPNITTQLVQDTLDADGKPVFRQKRGQQITTEFKNSGGQPINPLHFDATKGDTRGVTSTVGSDQLTSAAAFAQWYRDVPSVNSSKILPLTFNRVANTNRYVFDSATDAPYGNVGGFFPINGELFGNQGNSKNFAFTTEICTEFVFERGRGQVFTFTGDDDVWVFIDNKLVLDLGGLHSKKVQTLDLDRLAWLTDGRTYSLKVFHAERHTNQSNFRIETTLTLRSMDLPAVSALAD
;
A
#
# COMPACT_ATOMS: atom_id res chain seq x y z
N MET A 1 15.64 23.22 67.77
CA MET A 1 15.53 22.30 68.94
C MET A 1 15.89 20.95 68.40
N ASN A 2 17.14 20.53 68.47
CA ASN A 2 17.70 19.69 69.55
C ASN A 2 16.96 18.36 69.62
N VAL A 3 17.51 17.14 69.53
CA VAL A 3 18.85 16.67 69.94
C VAL A 3 19.06 15.25 69.36
N ARG A 4 20.26 14.90 69.04
CA ARG A 4 20.89 13.59 68.81
C ARG A 4 20.89 12.72 70.11
N PRO A 5 21.64 11.59 70.11
CA PRO A 5 21.73 10.27 69.47
C PRO A 5 21.92 9.17 70.55
N ALA A 6 22.10 7.89 70.15
CA ALA A 6 22.85 6.90 70.99
C ALA A 6 23.15 5.65 70.06
N HIS A 7 24.35 5.36 69.80
CA HIS A 7 25.45 4.56 70.30
C HIS A 7 25.09 3.15 70.75
N ALA A 8 25.53 2.18 69.94
CA ALA A 8 26.69 1.27 70.17
C ALA A 8 26.38 0.03 71.03
N LEU A 9 26.67 -1.13 70.54
CA LEU A 9 27.62 -2.04 71.15
C LEU A 9 28.06 -3.19 70.27
N LEU A 10 29.35 -3.29 70.19
CA LEU A 10 30.11 -4.36 69.49
C LEU A 10 30.24 -5.53 70.48
N VAL A 11 30.00 -6.77 70.05
CA VAL A 11 30.52 -7.95 70.78
C VAL A 11 31.16 -8.89 69.71
N LEU A 12 32.48 -8.99 69.91
CA LEU A 12 33.38 -9.92 69.24
C LEU A 12 33.37 -11.23 69.99
N THR A 13 33.14 -12.38 69.36
CA THR A 13 33.54 -13.69 69.82
C THR A 13 34.18 -14.50 68.71
N LEU A 14 35.48 -14.70 68.89
CA LEU A 14 36.26 -15.71 68.15
C LEU A 14 35.94 -17.09 68.71
N LEU A 15 35.82 -18.09 67.84
CA LEU A 15 36.33 -19.49 68.05
C LEU A 15 36.07 -20.39 66.84
N GLY A 16 37.14 -21.07 66.42
CA GLY A 16 37.12 -22.41 66.00
C GLY A 16 37.31 -22.69 64.50
N VAL A 17 38.56 -22.92 64.14
CA VAL A 17 38.99 -23.48 62.86
C VAL A 17 38.59 -24.98 62.79
N ALA A 18 37.83 -25.39 61.78
CA ALA A 18 37.80 -26.77 61.34
C ALA A 18 37.75 -26.75 59.80
N GLY A 19 38.86 -27.16 59.18
CA GLY A 19 38.99 -27.26 57.75
C GLY A 19 38.18 -28.42 57.21
N LEU A 20 37.27 -28.12 56.29
CA LEU A 20 36.72 -29.10 55.35
C LEU A 20 37.07 -28.63 53.92
N ALA A 21 37.96 -29.39 53.29
CA ALA A 21 38.26 -29.22 51.89
C ALA A 21 37.06 -29.71 51.05
N THR A 22 36.26 -28.78 50.57
CA THR A 22 35.24 -29.07 49.56
C THR A 22 35.87 -28.94 48.20
N ARG A 23 35.95 -30.10 47.50
CA ARG A 23 36.26 -30.11 46.06
C ARG A 23 35.15 -29.40 45.29
N SER A 24 35.48 -28.24 44.79
CA SER A 24 34.59 -27.55 43.77
C SER A 24 34.65 -28.36 42.50
N SER A 25 33.61 -29.12 42.21
CA SER A 25 33.34 -29.65 40.88
C SER A 25 32.91 -28.50 39.98
N ILE A 26 33.79 -28.08 39.08
CA ILE A 26 33.45 -27.16 38.00
C ILE A 26 32.54 -27.95 37.06
N SER A 27 31.25 -27.74 37.18
CA SER A 27 30.28 -28.18 36.17
C SER A 27 30.50 -27.29 34.93
N MET A 28 31.18 -27.83 33.91
CA MET A 28 31.15 -27.24 32.58
C MET A 28 29.71 -27.35 32.07
N ALA A 29 28.98 -26.23 32.07
CA ALA A 29 27.73 -26.13 31.34
C ALA A 29 28.03 -26.44 29.87
N ALA A 30 27.38 -27.46 29.34
CA ALA A 30 27.42 -27.73 27.91
C ALA A 30 27.03 -26.46 27.14
N PRO A 31 27.68 -26.13 26.01
CA PRO A 31 27.29 -24.96 25.21
C PRO A 31 25.84 -25.15 24.82
N GLY A 32 25.00 -24.22 25.29
CA GLY A 32 23.59 -24.17 24.96
C GLY A 32 23.46 -24.23 23.43
N ARG A 33 22.80 -25.29 22.93
CA ARG A 33 22.40 -25.38 21.53
C ARG A 33 21.56 -24.15 21.23
N GLN A 34 22.14 -23.14 20.57
CA GLN A 34 21.38 -22.09 19.95
C GLN A 34 20.42 -22.76 18.98
N THR A 35 19.16 -22.89 19.38
CA THR A 35 18.10 -23.20 18.43
C THR A 35 17.95 -21.95 17.58
N THR A 36 18.62 -21.94 16.42
CA THR A 36 18.23 -21.05 15.33
C THR A 36 16.78 -21.40 15.05
N SER A 37 15.87 -20.51 15.38
CA SER A 37 14.49 -20.63 14.94
C SER A 37 14.56 -20.65 13.41
N ASP A 38 14.28 -21.80 12.81
CA ASP A 38 14.24 -21.92 11.36
C ASP A 38 13.27 -20.84 10.86
N ASN A 39 13.78 -19.93 10.04
CA ASN A 39 12.96 -18.89 9.44
C ASN A 39 11.97 -19.56 8.49
N GLN A 40 10.72 -19.69 8.91
CA GLN A 40 9.64 -20.32 8.12
C GLN A 40 9.43 -19.68 6.74
N PHE A 41 9.98 -18.47 6.54
CA PHE A 41 9.90 -17.73 5.28
C PHE A 41 11.19 -17.81 4.45
N ALA A 42 12.17 -18.62 4.85
CA ALA A 42 13.47 -18.70 4.18
C ALA A 42 13.36 -19.13 2.70
N SER A 43 12.34 -19.93 2.36
CA SER A 43 12.09 -20.40 0.99
C SER A 43 11.43 -19.35 0.08
N LEU A 44 10.90 -18.26 0.64
CA LEU A 44 10.28 -17.22 -0.17
C LEU A 44 11.34 -16.37 -0.88
N PRO A 45 11.11 -15.94 -2.13
CA PRO A 45 12.04 -15.09 -2.86
C PRO A 45 12.31 -13.78 -2.11
N ALA A 46 13.55 -13.27 -2.22
CA ALA A 46 13.92 -11.99 -1.61
C ALA A 46 13.20 -10.80 -2.25
N THR A 47 12.84 -10.92 -3.52
CA THR A 47 12.15 -9.90 -4.30
C THR A 47 11.03 -10.50 -5.14
N LEU A 48 10.00 -9.69 -5.43
CA LEU A 48 9.00 -9.94 -6.46
C LEU A 48 9.03 -8.78 -7.44
N THR A 49 8.98 -9.07 -8.74
CA THR A 49 8.92 -8.01 -9.76
C THR A 49 7.59 -8.12 -10.49
N LEU A 50 6.84 -7.01 -10.53
CA LEU A 50 5.59 -6.89 -11.24
C LEU A 50 5.73 -5.86 -12.35
N ASN A 51 5.18 -6.13 -13.52
CA ASN A 51 5.12 -5.17 -14.59
C ASN A 51 3.98 -4.17 -14.35
N ALA A 52 4.29 -2.88 -14.48
CA ALA A 52 3.32 -1.81 -14.46
C ALA A 52 3.24 -1.15 -15.83
N THR A 53 2.03 -0.95 -16.35
CA THR A 53 1.81 -0.10 -17.52
C THR A 53 1.61 1.33 -17.04
N ILE A 54 2.50 2.21 -17.47
CA ILE A 54 2.41 3.64 -17.19
C ILE A 54 1.88 4.33 -18.44
N ARG A 55 0.87 5.21 -18.30
CA ARG A 55 0.33 6.03 -19.39
C ARG A 55 0.50 7.48 -19.05
N ASP A 56 1.19 8.20 -19.93
CA ASP A 56 1.47 9.63 -19.81
C ASP A 56 0.37 10.45 -20.51
N PHE A 57 -0.03 11.53 -19.88
CA PHE A 57 -1.06 12.44 -20.38
C PHE A 57 -0.52 13.88 -20.47
N ARG A 58 -1.14 14.71 -21.32
CA ARG A 58 -0.89 16.13 -21.31
C ARG A 58 -1.83 16.83 -20.33
N TYR A 59 -1.32 17.85 -19.66
CA TYR A 59 -2.12 18.68 -18.76
C TYR A 59 -3.28 19.32 -19.49
N LYS A 60 -4.40 19.49 -18.80
CA LYS A 60 -5.61 20.15 -19.28
C LYS A 60 -5.36 21.52 -19.94
N SER A 61 -4.35 22.26 -19.47
CA SER A 61 -3.97 23.56 -20.02
C SER A 61 -3.19 23.49 -21.34
N THR A 62 -2.70 22.32 -21.71
CA THR A 62 -1.91 22.10 -22.94
C THR A 62 -2.84 21.82 -24.12
N THR A 63 -2.47 22.25 -25.33
CA THR A 63 -3.21 21.90 -26.56
C THR A 63 -3.28 20.36 -26.71
N GLY A 64 -4.50 19.82 -26.84
CA GLY A 64 -4.76 18.39 -26.83
C GLY A 64 -4.62 17.74 -25.46
N GLY A 65 -4.64 18.53 -24.39
CA GLY A 65 -4.55 18.07 -23.02
C GLY A 65 -5.77 17.33 -22.53
N HIS A 66 -5.56 16.38 -21.62
CA HIS A 66 -6.63 15.59 -21.04
C HIS A 66 -7.34 16.37 -19.91
N PRO A 67 -8.68 16.44 -19.90
CA PRO A 67 -9.43 17.35 -19.00
C PRO A 67 -9.31 17.00 -17.51
N ASP A 68 -8.89 15.79 -17.14
CA ASP A 68 -8.80 15.36 -15.75
C ASP A 68 -7.39 15.51 -15.15
N PHE A 69 -6.35 15.81 -15.95
CA PHE A 69 -4.97 15.99 -15.47
C PHE A 69 -4.63 17.47 -15.31
N GLU A 70 -4.10 17.85 -14.14
CA GLU A 70 -4.00 19.24 -13.64
C GLU A 70 -5.36 19.93 -13.61
N SER A 71 -6.37 19.18 -13.19
CA SER A 71 -7.72 19.64 -12.93
C SER A 71 -8.01 19.55 -11.44
N TYR A 72 -8.31 20.69 -10.84
CA TYR A 72 -8.49 20.76 -9.40
C TYR A 72 -9.85 20.22 -8.97
N GLY A 73 -9.82 19.38 -7.93
CA GLY A 73 -10.99 18.90 -7.21
C GLY A 73 -10.91 19.21 -5.71
N ASN A 74 -11.71 18.56 -4.91
CA ASN A 74 -11.65 18.68 -3.46
C ASN A 74 -10.48 17.82 -2.92
N PRO A 75 -9.55 18.37 -2.10
CA PRO A 75 -8.31 17.69 -1.70
C PRO A 75 -8.53 16.63 -0.59
N ASN A 76 -9.46 15.69 -0.80
CA ASN A 76 -9.72 14.59 0.12
C ASN A 76 -10.11 13.30 -0.62
N ILE A 77 -9.93 12.14 0.04
CA ILE A 77 -10.40 10.86 -0.49
C ILE A 77 -11.88 10.98 -0.88
N THR A 78 -12.17 10.68 -2.13
CA THR A 78 -13.52 10.67 -2.67
C THR A 78 -13.85 9.29 -3.21
N THR A 79 -14.61 8.53 -2.48
CA THR A 79 -15.09 7.19 -2.89
C THR A 79 -16.25 7.28 -3.87
N GLN A 80 -16.58 6.16 -4.54
CA GLN A 80 -17.72 6.03 -5.45
C GLN A 80 -17.58 6.83 -6.77
N LEU A 81 -16.37 7.13 -7.19
CA LEU A 81 -16.10 7.68 -8.53
C LEU A 81 -16.17 6.59 -9.60
N VAL A 82 -15.82 5.35 -9.24
CA VAL A 82 -15.87 4.19 -10.12
C VAL A 82 -16.94 3.20 -9.70
N GLN A 83 -17.36 2.33 -10.64
CA GLN A 83 -18.27 1.22 -10.37
C GLN A 83 -17.59 0.17 -9.48
N ASP A 84 -18.41 -0.64 -8.82
CA ASP A 84 -17.93 -1.70 -7.91
C ASP A 84 -17.33 -2.90 -8.67
N THR A 85 -17.43 -2.89 -10.02
CA THR A 85 -16.89 -3.93 -10.89
C THR A 85 -16.18 -3.32 -12.09
N LEU A 86 -15.17 -4.05 -12.59
CA LEU A 86 -14.49 -3.74 -13.85
C LEU A 86 -15.39 -4.07 -15.05
N ASP A 87 -15.08 -3.46 -16.20
CA ASP A 87 -15.73 -3.83 -17.47
C ASP A 87 -15.17 -5.13 -18.07
N ALA A 88 -15.63 -5.46 -19.28
CA ALA A 88 -15.22 -6.67 -20.00
C ALA A 88 -13.72 -6.70 -20.34
N ASP A 89 -13.08 -5.53 -20.50
CA ASP A 89 -11.64 -5.38 -20.73
C ASP A 89 -10.85 -5.39 -19.42
N GLY A 90 -11.54 -5.50 -18.29
CA GLY A 90 -10.95 -5.47 -16.95
C GLY A 90 -10.43 -4.10 -16.55
N LYS A 91 -11.10 -3.01 -16.99
CA LYS A 91 -10.77 -1.63 -16.64
C LYS A 91 -11.82 -1.01 -15.72
N PRO A 92 -11.44 -0.04 -14.86
CA PRO A 92 -12.39 0.70 -14.04
C PRO A 92 -13.43 1.44 -14.88
N VAL A 93 -14.66 1.42 -14.41
CA VAL A 93 -15.80 2.05 -15.06
C VAL A 93 -16.21 3.30 -14.29
N PHE A 94 -16.40 4.42 -15.02
CA PHE A 94 -16.93 5.64 -14.45
C PHE A 94 -18.31 5.40 -13.82
N ARG A 95 -18.50 5.85 -12.59
CA ARG A 95 -19.79 5.80 -11.89
C ARG A 95 -20.46 7.18 -11.89
N GLN A 96 -19.71 8.20 -11.44
CA GLN A 96 -20.23 9.56 -11.33
C GLN A 96 -19.08 10.57 -11.19
N LYS A 97 -19.37 11.83 -11.47
CA LYS A 97 -18.40 12.93 -11.33
C LYS A 97 -18.08 13.28 -9.89
N ARG A 98 -19.04 13.12 -8.99
CA ARG A 98 -18.97 13.47 -7.57
C ARG A 98 -19.27 12.22 -6.76
N GLY A 99 -18.38 11.92 -5.83
CA GLY A 99 -18.53 10.75 -4.95
C GLY A 99 -18.85 11.16 -3.51
N GLN A 100 -18.44 10.31 -2.59
CA GLN A 100 -18.52 10.53 -1.16
C GLN A 100 -17.12 10.82 -0.60
N GLN A 101 -16.92 12.04 -0.12
CA GLN A 101 -15.70 12.43 0.55
C GLN A 101 -15.62 11.78 1.93
N ILE A 102 -14.47 11.19 2.26
CA ILE A 102 -14.18 10.71 3.61
C ILE A 102 -13.66 11.89 4.44
N THR A 103 -14.48 12.40 5.36
CA THR A 103 -14.11 13.49 6.27
C THR A 103 -13.52 12.98 7.59
N THR A 104 -13.86 11.77 7.99
CA THR A 104 -13.22 11.02 9.08
C THR A 104 -13.02 9.59 8.62
N GLU A 105 -11.80 9.07 8.76
CA GLU A 105 -11.44 7.74 8.30
C GLU A 105 -12.20 6.64 9.04
N PHE A 106 -12.63 5.62 8.29
CA PHE A 106 -13.05 4.34 8.85
C PHE A 106 -11.80 3.56 9.22
N LYS A 107 -11.78 2.93 10.40
CA LYS A 107 -10.60 2.21 10.89
C LYS A 107 -10.99 0.82 11.38
N ASN A 108 -10.13 -0.16 11.13
CA ASN A 108 -10.28 -1.47 11.75
C ASN A 108 -9.98 -1.40 13.27
N SER A 109 -10.20 -2.50 13.98
CA SER A 109 -9.93 -2.61 15.41
C SER A 109 -8.46 -2.38 15.80
N GLY A 110 -7.53 -2.52 14.86
CA GLY A 110 -6.11 -2.18 15.00
C GLY A 110 -5.78 -0.72 14.71
N GLY A 111 -6.79 0.12 14.42
CA GLY A 111 -6.60 1.55 14.14
C GLY A 111 -6.15 1.88 12.72
N GLN A 112 -6.05 0.90 11.81
CA GLN A 112 -5.64 1.11 10.43
C GLN A 112 -6.82 1.60 9.58
N PRO A 113 -6.63 2.62 8.70
CA PRO A 113 -7.67 3.05 7.78
C PRO A 113 -8.11 1.92 6.84
N ILE A 114 -9.42 1.80 6.66
CA ILE A 114 -10.05 0.79 5.79
C ILE A 114 -11.04 1.45 4.83
N ASN A 115 -11.34 0.75 3.72
CA ASN A 115 -12.43 1.15 2.86
C ASN A 115 -13.77 1.09 3.63
N PRO A 116 -14.62 2.14 3.53
CA PRO A 116 -15.96 2.12 4.13
C PRO A 116 -16.79 0.88 3.77
N LEU A 117 -16.58 0.29 2.60
CA LEU A 117 -17.25 -0.95 2.16
C LEU A 117 -16.93 -2.16 3.06
N HIS A 118 -15.82 -2.12 3.80
CA HIS A 118 -15.37 -3.23 4.66
C HIS A 118 -15.59 -2.95 6.15
N PHE A 119 -16.27 -1.83 6.48
CA PHE A 119 -16.60 -1.51 7.86
C PHE A 119 -17.52 -2.55 8.47
N ASP A 120 -17.12 -3.09 9.60
CA ASP A 120 -17.88 -4.07 10.37
C ASP A 120 -17.77 -3.78 11.88
N ALA A 121 -18.83 -3.23 12.44
CA ALA A 121 -18.87 -2.89 13.87
C ALA A 121 -18.69 -4.12 14.77
N THR A 122 -19.06 -5.34 14.30
CA THR A 122 -18.91 -6.57 15.07
C THR A 122 -17.46 -7.01 15.22
N LYS A 123 -16.58 -6.51 14.33
CA LYS A 123 -15.12 -6.71 14.39
C LYS A 123 -14.38 -5.63 15.21
N GLY A 124 -15.13 -4.74 15.89
CA GLY A 124 -14.57 -3.66 16.68
C GLY A 124 -14.06 -2.47 15.86
N ASP A 125 -14.54 -2.33 14.62
CA ASP A 125 -14.15 -1.22 13.75
C ASP A 125 -14.71 0.12 14.25
N THR A 126 -13.95 1.18 14.02
CA THR A 126 -14.39 2.55 14.27
C THR A 126 -15.02 3.12 13.00
N ARG A 127 -16.26 3.58 13.10
CA ARG A 127 -16.99 4.20 12.00
C ARG A 127 -16.41 5.58 11.70
N GLY A 128 -16.11 5.82 10.43
CA GLY A 128 -15.77 7.12 9.90
C GLY A 128 -17.01 7.94 9.51
N VAL A 129 -16.76 9.08 8.86
CA VAL A 129 -17.79 9.99 8.36
C VAL A 129 -17.55 10.28 6.90
N THR A 130 -18.62 10.24 6.11
CA THR A 130 -18.61 10.67 4.70
C THR A 130 -19.57 11.83 4.47
N SER A 131 -19.28 12.64 3.46
CA SER A 131 -20.15 13.71 2.99
C SER A 131 -20.13 13.76 1.46
N THR A 132 -21.21 14.27 0.85
CA THR A 132 -21.24 14.45 -0.60
C THR A 132 -20.24 15.52 -1.03
N VAL A 133 -19.45 15.23 -2.06
CA VAL A 133 -18.48 16.20 -2.62
C VAL A 133 -19.23 17.32 -3.34
N GLY A 134 -18.82 18.57 -3.08
CA GLY A 134 -19.43 19.76 -3.68
C GLY A 134 -19.01 20.06 -5.13
N SER A 135 -17.86 19.53 -5.57
CA SER A 135 -17.27 19.79 -6.89
C SER A 135 -17.04 18.50 -7.68
N ASP A 136 -16.96 18.61 -9.01
CA ASP A 136 -16.65 17.48 -9.88
C ASP A 136 -15.20 17.04 -9.64
N GLN A 137 -14.99 15.72 -9.50
CA GLN A 137 -13.70 15.07 -9.37
C GLN A 137 -13.24 14.45 -10.69
N LEU A 138 -14.17 14.11 -11.55
CA LEU A 138 -13.99 13.59 -12.90
C LEU A 138 -14.83 14.38 -13.89
N THR A 139 -14.30 14.58 -15.08
CA THR A 139 -14.97 15.42 -16.11
C THR A 139 -16.14 14.67 -16.76
N SER A 140 -15.91 13.43 -17.20
CA SER A 140 -16.93 12.63 -17.90
C SER A 140 -16.56 11.15 -17.96
N ALA A 141 -17.54 10.30 -18.30
CA ALA A 141 -17.31 8.90 -18.57
C ALA A 141 -16.35 8.68 -19.75
N ALA A 142 -16.48 9.49 -20.81
CA ALA A 142 -15.61 9.38 -21.99
C ALA A 142 -14.15 9.75 -21.68
N ALA A 143 -13.92 10.80 -20.88
CA ALA A 143 -12.58 11.16 -20.44
C ALA A 143 -11.97 10.06 -19.53
N PHE A 144 -12.72 9.60 -18.54
CA PHE A 144 -12.24 8.57 -17.63
C PHE A 144 -11.93 7.23 -18.34
N ALA A 145 -12.68 6.85 -19.36
CA ALA A 145 -12.44 5.64 -20.14
C ALA A 145 -11.04 5.60 -20.80
N GLN A 146 -10.40 6.75 -20.98
CA GLN A 146 -9.07 6.86 -21.58
C GLN A 146 -7.92 6.63 -20.59
N TRP A 147 -8.18 6.63 -19.28
CA TRP A 147 -7.13 6.62 -18.26
C TRP A 147 -6.27 5.35 -18.29
N TYR A 148 -6.90 4.20 -18.54
CA TYR A 148 -6.25 2.89 -18.48
C TYR A 148 -6.31 2.13 -19.80
N ARG A 149 -6.49 2.87 -20.91
CA ARG A 149 -6.44 2.36 -22.28
C ARG A 149 -5.45 3.18 -23.10
N ASP A 150 -4.81 2.52 -24.07
CA ASP A 150 -3.98 3.24 -25.01
C ASP A 150 -4.88 3.91 -26.04
N VAL A 151 -4.87 5.23 -26.07
CA VAL A 151 -5.67 6.04 -26.98
C VAL A 151 -4.71 6.92 -27.77
N PRO A 152 -4.48 6.62 -29.05
CA PRO A 152 -3.63 7.44 -29.91
C PRO A 152 -4.00 8.92 -29.81
N SER A 153 -3.02 9.81 -29.80
CA SER A 153 -3.16 11.26 -29.63
C SER A 153 -3.56 11.76 -28.22
N VAL A 154 -4.07 10.92 -27.33
CA VAL A 154 -4.46 11.28 -25.96
C VAL A 154 -3.36 10.94 -24.96
N ASN A 155 -2.85 9.72 -25.02
CA ASN A 155 -1.80 9.26 -24.13
C ASN A 155 -0.70 8.48 -24.88
N SER A 156 0.40 8.23 -24.18
CA SER A 156 1.50 7.39 -24.61
C SER A 156 1.88 6.46 -23.48
N SER A 157 2.16 5.19 -23.77
CA SER A 157 2.37 4.19 -22.72
C SER A 157 3.77 3.58 -22.73
N LYS A 158 4.17 3.08 -21.55
CA LYS A 158 5.42 2.36 -21.32
C LYS A 158 5.20 1.30 -20.22
N ILE A 159 5.82 0.13 -20.40
CA ILE A 159 5.84 -0.91 -19.37
C ILE A 159 7.13 -0.77 -18.55
N LEU A 160 7.03 -0.78 -17.22
CA LEU A 160 8.14 -0.70 -16.29
C LEU A 160 8.03 -1.80 -15.23
N PRO A 161 9.15 -2.42 -14.84
CA PRO A 161 9.18 -3.34 -13.70
C PRO A 161 9.19 -2.56 -12.39
N LEU A 162 8.34 -2.97 -11.45
CA LEU A 162 8.37 -2.53 -10.06
C LEU A 162 8.82 -3.70 -9.19
N THR A 163 9.92 -3.52 -8.46
CA THR A 163 10.51 -4.57 -7.62
C THR A 163 10.10 -4.38 -6.18
N PHE A 164 9.40 -5.35 -5.63
CA PHE A 164 8.99 -5.42 -4.24
C PHE A 164 10.05 -6.18 -3.45
N ASN A 165 10.54 -5.59 -2.39
CA ASN A 165 11.54 -6.18 -1.51
C ASN A 165 10.87 -6.89 -0.33
N ARG A 166 11.28 -8.13 -0.04
CA ARG A 166 10.79 -8.85 1.12
C ARG A 166 11.42 -8.31 2.40
N VAL A 167 10.60 -7.99 3.39
CA VAL A 167 11.08 -7.64 4.73
C VAL A 167 11.68 -8.89 5.37
N ALA A 168 12.90 -8.76 5.89
CA ALA A 168 13.66 -9.87 6.45
C ALA A 168 12.84 -10.66 7.49
N ASN A 169 12.90 -12.00 7.42
CA ASN A 169 12.22 -12.93 8.33
C ASN A 169 10.68 -12.82 8.33
N THR A 170 10.09 -12.32 7.26
CA THR A 170 8.63 -12.23 7.08
C THR A 170 8.21 -12.71 5.69
N ASN A 171 6.89 -12.86 5.48
CA ASN A 171 6.27 -13.01 4.15
C ASN A 171 5.84 -11.66 3.56
N ARG A 172 6.25 -10.54 4.14
CA ARG A 172 5.83 -9.21 3.75
C ARG A 172 6.73 -8.64 2.66
N TYR A 173 6.12 -8.20 1.57
CA TYR A 173 6.76 -7.53 0.45
C TYR A 173 6.37 -6.06 0.40
N VAL A 174 7.33 -5.21 0.11
CA VAL A 174 7.15 -3.75 0.06
C VAL A 174 7.78 -3.21 -1.21
N PHE A 175 7.04 -2.37 -1.92
CA PHE A 175 7.54 -1.37 -2.85
C PHE A 175 7.26 0.01 -2.25
N ASP A 176 8.26 0.87 -2.14
CA ASP A 176 8.12 2.21 -1.56
C ASP A 176 8.89 3.23 -2.39
N SER A 177 8.17 4.09 -3.10
CA SER A 177 8.77 5.14 -3.93
C SER A 177 9.56 6.19 -3.14
N ALA A 178 9.40 6.25 -1.81
CA ALA A 178 10.18 7.17 -0.98
C ALA A 178 11.61 6.65 -0.71
N THR A 179 11.82 5.33 -0.79
CA THR A 179 13.10 4.70 -0.42
C THR A 179 13.72 3.87 -1.53
N ASP A 180 12.91 3.27 -2.40
CA ASP A 180 13.40 2.34 -3.40
C ASP A 180 14.01 3.09 -4.60
N ALA A 181 15.19 2.67 -5.03
CA ALA A 181 15.81 3.22 -6.22
C ALA A 181 15.05 2.76 -7.50
N PRO A 182 14.90 3.62 -8.52
CA PRO A 182 15.45 4.98 -8.62
C PRO A 182 14.56 6.07 -7.98
N TYR A 183 13.38 5.74 -7.49
CA TYR A 183 12.32 6.67 -7.09
C TYR A 183 12.70 7.54 -5.89
N GLY A 184 13.31 6.96 -4.85
CA GLY A 184 13.77 7.70 -3.67
C GLY A 184 14.76 8.80 -4.03
N ASN A 185 15.60 8.59 -5.05
CA ASN A 185 16.58 9.57 -5.50
C ASN A 185 15.96 10.81 -6.17
N VAL A 186 14.74 10.66 -6.70
CA VAL A 186 13.99 11.76 -7.34
C VAL A 186 12.87 12.31 -6.45
N GLY A 187 12.72 11.76 -5.24
CA GLY A 187 11.82 12.26 -4.21
C GLY A 187 10.36 11.85 -4.39
N GLY A 188 10.07 10.70 -4.98
CA GLY A 188 8.73 10.17 -5.13
C GLY A 188 8.54 9.28 -6.36
N PHE A 189 7.31 8.87 -6.61
CA PHE A 189 6.96 8.00 -7.73
C PHE A 189 6.82 8.80 -9.03
N PHE A 190 7.94 8.95 -9.73
CA PHE A 190 8.02 9.64 -11.03
C PHE A 190 8.58 8.69 -12.10
N PRO A 191 7.81 7.66 -12.51
CA PRO A 191 8.31 6.55 -13.33
C PRO A 191 8.70 6.94 -14.76
N ILE A 192 8.17 8.05 -15.26
CA ILE A 192 8.39 8.56 -16.63
C ILE A 192 8.90 10.01 -16.62
N ASN A 193 9.63 10.39 -15.57
CA ASN A 193 10.17 11.75 -15.44
C ASN A 193 11.10 12.10 -16.60
N GLY A 194 10.76 13.15 -17.37
CA GLY A 194 11.49 13.59 -18.57
C GLY A 194 11.26 12.73 -19.82
N GLU A 195 10.39 11.72 -19.76
CA GLU A 195 10.08 10.82 -20.86
C GLU A 195 8.71 11.10 -21.48
N LEU A 196 8.40 10.45 -22.61
CA LEU A 196 7.13 10.49 -23.36
C LEU A 196 6.72 11.94 -23.69
N PHE A 197 5.67 12.49 -23.07
CA PHE A 197 5.29 13.90 -23.24
C PHE A 197 6.11 14.87 -22.37
N GLY A 198 7.04 14.33 -21.57
CA GLY A 198 7.93 15.11 -20.71
C GLY A 198 7.23 15.70 -19.50
N ASN A 199 7.91 16.61 -18.82
CA ASN A 199 7.42 17.18 -17.55
C ASN A 199 6.52 18.43 -17.75
N GLN A 200 6.26 18.83 -19.00
CA GLN A 200 5.33 19.89 -19.38
C GLN A 200 5.55 21.22 -18.61
N GLY A 201 6.84 21.60 -18.44
CA GLY A 201 7.24 22.82 -17.75
C GLY A 201 7.46 22.68 -16.24
N ASN A 202 7.11 21.52 -15.65
CA ASN A 202 7.39 21.23 -14.25
C ASN A 202 8.74 20.53 -14.06
N SER A 203 9.24 20.47 -12.83
CA SER A 203 10.45 19.71 -12.48
C SER A 203 10.27 18.19 -12.59
N LYS A 204 9.05 17.73 -12.56
CA LYS A 204 8.62 16.31 -12.58
C LYS A 204 7.40 16.13 -13.49
N ASN A 205 7.15 14.88 -13.90
CA ASN A 205 5.90 14.53 -14.56
C ASN A 205 4.83 14.16 -13.51
N PHE A 206 3.69 14.87 -13.51
CA PHE A 206 2.56 14.68 -12.60
C PHE A 206 1.27 14.33 -13.35
N ALA A 207 1.36 13.80 -14.57
CA ALA A 207 0.19 13.51 -15.38
C ALA A 207 0.27 12.09 -15.96
N PHE A 208 0.12 11.09 -15.11
CA PHE A 208 0.21 9.70 -15.56
C PHE A 208 -0.72 8.77 -14.78
N THR A 209 -1.01 7.64 -15.40
CA THR A 209 -1.68 6.52 -14.71
C THR A 209 -0.76 5.32 -14.61
N THR A 210 -0.98 4.49 -13.61
CA THR A 210 -0.26 3.24 -13.38
C THR A 210 -1.25 2.09 -13.26
N GLU A 211 -1.03 1.04 -14.03
CA GLU A 211 -1.83 -0.18 -13.98
C GLU A 211 -0.93 -1.38 -13.68
N ILE A 212 -1.26 -2.14 -12.63
CA ILE A 212 -0.57 -3.39 -12.26
C ILE A 212 -1.59 -4.52 -12.25
N CYS A 213 -1.28 -5.61 -12.96
CA CYS A 213 -2.05 -6.84 -12.93
C CYS A 213 -1.21 -7.97 -12.35
N THR A 214 -1.75 -8.67 -11.37
CA THR A 214 -1.09 -9.79 -10.69
C THR A 214 -2.13 -10.79 -10.22
N GLU A 215 -1.69 -11.92 -9.72
CA GLU A 215 -2.53 -12.92 -9.09
C GLU A 215 -1.92 -13.42 -7.78
N PHE A 216 -2.75 -13.98 -6.93
CA PHE A 216 -2.35 -14.60 -5.66
C PHE A 216 -3.27 -15.77 -5.33
N VAL A 217 -2.80 -16.67 -4.47
CA VAL A 217 -3.65 -17.71 -3.86
C VAL A 217 -4.19 -17.19 -2.54
N PHE A 218 -5.51 -17.23 -2.38
CA PHE A 218 -6.12 -16.85 -1.10
C PHE A 218 -6.02 -18.01 -0.10
N GLU A 219 -5.54 -17.70 1.10
CA GLU A 219 -5.40 -18.64 2.21
C GLU A 219 -6.10 -18.07 3.45
N ARG A 220 -7.26 -18.62 3.76
CA ARG A 220 -8.09 -18.12 4.86
C ARG A 220 -7.40 -18.29 6.21
N GLY A 221 -7.47 -17.26 7.05
CA GLY A 221 -6.88 -17.26 8.40
C GLY A 221 -5.35 -17.15 8.43
N ARG A 222 -4.70 -16.88 7.30
CA ARG A 222 -3.24 -16.69 7.22
C ARG A 222 -2.79 -15.23 7.38
N GLY A 223 -3.73 -14.32 7.68
CA GLY A 223 -3.42 -12.91 7.85
C GLY A 223 -2.94 -12.25 6.56
N GLN A 224 -3.57 -12.61 5.44
CA GLN A 224 -3.28 -11.98 4.15
C GLN A 224 -3.81 -10.56 4.12
N VAL A 225 -2.89 -9.61 3.95
CA VAL A 225 -3.17 -8.17 3.98
C VAL A 225 -2.58 -7.50 2.75
N PHE A 226 -3.29 -6.51 2.24
CA PHE A 226 -2.81 -5.58 1.22
C PHE A 226 -3.01 -4.15 1.74
N THR A 227 -1.96 -3.34 1.71
CA THR A 227 -2.00 -1.93 2.10
C THR A 227 -1.45 -1.07 0.98
N PHE A 228 -2.21 -0.06 0.59
CA PHE A 228 -1.72 1.02 -0.27
C PHE A 228 -1.49 2.28 0.55
N THR A 229 -0.43 3.01 0.22
CA THR A 229 -0.12 4.33 0.77
C THR A 229 0.33 5.21 -0.38
N GLY A 230 -0.37 6.30 -0.65
CA GLY A 230 -0.03 7.21 -1.75
C GLY A 230 -1.05 8.31 -1.99
N ASP A 231 -0.91 8.95 -3.12
CA ASP A 231 -1.71 10.00 -3.77
C ASP A 231 -1.61 9.83 -5.30
N ASP A 232 -2.51 10.27 -6.19
CA ASP A 232 -3.89 10.73 -5.96
C ASP A 232 -4.90 9.56 -5.97
N ASP A 233 -5.59 9.30 -7.09
CA ASP A 233 -6.59 8.25 -7.17
C ASP A 233 -5.99 6.86 -7.15
N VAL A 234 -6.51 5.97 -6.30
CA VAL A 234 -6.18 4.55 -6.31
C VAL A 234 -7.42 3.68 -6.14
N TRP A 235 -7.54 2.71 -7.02
CA TRP A 235 -8.54 1.64 -6.95
C TRP A 235 -7.88 0.28 -7.03
N VAL A 236 -8.26 -0.61 -6.13
CA VAL A 236 -7.81 -2.01 -6.18
C VAL A 236 -9.01 -2.92 -6.34
N PHE A 237 -8.87 -3.87 -7.26
CA PHE A 237 -9.90 -4.88 -7.55
C PHE A 237 -9.32 -6.28 -7.36
N ILE A 238 -10.11 -7.15 -6.75
CA ILE A 238 -9.85 -8.60 -6.69
C ILE A 238 -10.98 -9.31 -7.44
N ASP A 239 -10.63 -10.13 -8.42
CA ASP A 239 -11.59 -10.87 -9.25
C ASP A 239 -12.71 -9.93 -9.78
N ASN A 240 -12.29 -8.79 -10.33
CA ASN A 240 -13.12 -7.71 -10.86
C ASN A 240 -13.99 -6.95 -9.83
N LYS A 241 -13.90 -7.21 -8.53
CA LYS A 241 -14.65 -6.50 -7.49
C LYS A 241 -13.78 -5.47 -6.79
N LEU A 242 -14.30 -4.26 -6.64
CA LEU A 242 -13.61 -3.15 -5.94
C LEU A 242 -13.43 -3.51 -4.45
N VAL A 243 -12.19 -3.45 -4.00
CA VAL A 243 -11.84 -3.76 -2.60
C VAL A 243 -11.13 -2.61 -1.88
N LEU A 244 -10.54 -1.67 -2.63
CA LEU A 244 -9.91 -0.47 -2.08
C LEU A 244 -10.32 0.72 -2.95
N ASP A 245 -10.72 1.83 -2.32
CA ASP A 245 -11.21 3.03 -2.98
C ASP A 245 -10.64 4.28 -2.32
N LEU A 246 -9.58 4.80 -2.93
CA LEU A 246 -8.90 6.05 -2.60
C LEU A 246 -8.99 6.97 -3.81
N GLY A 247 -10.21 7.22 -4.31
CA GLY A 247 -10.40 8.12 -5.44
C GLY A 247 -10.31 9.59 -5.06
N GLY A 248 -10.10 10.43 -6.06
CA GLY A 248 -10.01 11.89 -5.95
C GLY A 248 -8.60 12.39 -5.66
N LEU A 249 -8.42 13.71 -5.81
CA LEU A 249 -7.17 14.39 -5.47
C LEU A 249 -7.02 14.46 -3.95
N HIS A 250 -5.91 13.95 -3.42
CA HIS A 250 -5.64 14.00 -1.98
C HIS A 250 -4.14 13.92 -1.68
N SER A 251 -3.72 14.48 -0.56
CA SER A 251 -2.39 14.21 -0.01
C SER A 251 -2.25 12.73 0.32
N LYS A 252 -1.02 12.27 0.49
CA LYS A 252 -0.72 10.87 0.83
C LYS A 252 -1.67 10.27 1.87
N LYS A 253 -2.42 9.24 1.49
CA LYS A 253 -3.38 8.50 2.29
C LYS A 253 -3.04 7.02 2.35
N VAL A 254 -3.60 6.35 3.34
CA VAL A 254 -3.42 4.91 3.56
C VAL A 254 -4.77 4.24 3.53
N GLN A 255 -4.84 3.05 2.94
CA GLN A 255 -5.97 2.15 3.12
C GLN A 255 -5.47 0.71 3.17
N THR A 256 -5.97 -0.04 4.16
CA THR A 256 -5.58 -1.44 4.42
C THR A 256 -6.77 -2.35 4.17
N LEU A 257 -6.51 -3.45 3.48
CA LEU A 257 -7.44 -4.54 3.24
C LEU A 257 -6.95 -5.81 3.94
N ASP A 258 -7.71 -6.31 4.88
CA ASP A 258 -7.59 -7.65 5.43
C ASP A 258 -8.48 -8.58 4.58
N LEU A 259 -7.87 -9.53 3.87
CA LEU A 259 -8.58 -10.38 2.91
C LEU A 259 -9.58 -11.32 3.59
N ASP A 260 -9.38 -11.65 4.86
CA ASP A 260 -10.34 -12.47 5.62
C ASP A 260 -11.70 -11.78 5.83
N ARG A 261 -11.78 -10.47 5.58
CA ARG A 261 -13.04 -9.71 5.56
C ARG A 261 -13.88 -9.96 4.30
N LEU A 262 -13.26 -10.51 3.24
CA LEU A 262 -13.92 -10.79 1.96
C LEU A 262 -14.55 -12.20 2.00
N ALA A 263 -15.80 -12.28 2.47
CA ALA A 263 -16.50 -13.55 2.64
C ALA A 263 -16.66 -14.36 1.35
N TRP A 264 -16.61 -13.69 0.18
CA TRP A 264 -16.74 -14.32 -1.13
C TRP A 264 -15.46 -14.98 -1.64
N LEU A 265 -14.31 -14.78 -0.98
CA LEU A 265 -13.07 -15.49 -1.31
C LEU A 265 -13.15 -16.94 -0.80
N THR A 266 -12.73 -17.88 -1.63
CA THR A 266 -12.66 -19.31 -1.32
C THR A 266 -11.20 -19.69 -1.03
N ASP A 267 -10.97 -20.37 0.07
CA ASP A 267 -9.66 -20.85 0.50
C ASP A 267 -8.98 -21.72 -0.58
N GLY A 268 -7.70 -21.53 -0.79
CA GLY A 268 -6.88 -22.23 -1.78
C GLY A 268 -7.12 -21.83 -3.24
N ARG A 269 -8.06 -20.91 -3.53
CA ARG A 269 -8.34 -20.46 -4.89
C ARG A 269 -7.40 -19.31 -5.31
N THR A 270 -7.00 -19.31 -6.57
CA THR A 270 -6.26 -18.20 -7.20
C THR A 270 -7.23 -17.09 -7.61
N TYR A 271 -6.85 -15.85 -7.32
CA TYR A 271 -7.58 -14.63 -7.66
C TYR A 271 -6.69 -13.63 -8.36
N SER A 272 -7.22 -12.92 -9.34
CA SER A 272 -6.56 -11.76 -9.92
C SER A 272 -6.60 -10.58 -8.93
N LEU A 273 -5.53 -9.79 -8.88
CA LEU A 273 -5.46 -8.51 -8.19
C LEU A 273 -5.00 -7.46 -9.18
N LYS A 274 -5.76 -6.37 -9.30
CA LYS A 274 -5.43 -5.25 -10.19
C LYS A 274 -5.39 -3.97 -9.39
N VAL A 275 -4.31 -3.21 -9.59
CA VAL A 275 -4.13 -1.88 -9.00
C VAL A 275 -4.18 -0.85 -10.12
N PHE A 276 -5.02 0.14 -9.95
CA PHE A 276 -5.17 1.30 -10.83
C PHE A 276 -4.87 2.55 -10.03
N HIS A 277 -3.88 3.31 -10.46
CA HIS A 277 -3.46 4.56 -9.83
C HIS A 277 -3.41 5.67 -10.87
N ALA A 278 -3.72 6.88 -10.47
CA ALA A 278 -3.53 8.07 -11.30
C ALA A 278 -2.90 9.20 -10.49
N GLU A 279 -1.78 9.70 -10.99
CA GLU A 279 -1.15 10.94 -10.57
C GLU A 279 -1.70 12.06 -11.43
N ARG A 280 -2.41 13.03 -10.83
CA ARG A 280 -3.15 14.04 -11.59
C ARG A 280 -2.86 15.48 -11.22
N HIS A 281 -2.03 15.70 -10.18
CA HIS A 281 -1.82 17.05 -9.67
C HIS A 281 -0.40 17.27 -9.16
N THR A 282 0.14 18.45 -9.45
CA THR A 282 1.47 18.87 -8.99
C THR A 282 1.55 18.93 -7.46
N ASN A 283 2.69 18.57 -6.95
CA ASN A 283 3.48 18.75 -5.76
C ASN A 283 4.09 17.46 -5.23
N GLN A 284 3.37 16.37 -5.14
CA GLN A 284 3.85 15.10 -4.60
C GLN A 284 3.35 13.96 -5.48
N SER A 285 4.11 12.88 -5.53
CA SER A 285 3.67 11.61 -6.07
C SER A 285 4.22 10.51 -5.16
N ASN A 286 3.36 9.91 -4.38
CA ASN A 286 3.70 8.87 -3.42
C ASN A 286 3.03 7.56 -3.82
N PHE A 287 3.81 6.50 -3.91
CA PHE A 287 3.30 5.18 -4.25
C PHE A 287 4.00 4.13 -3.40
N ARG A 288 3.26 3.51 -2.49
CA ARG A 288 3.77 2.42 -1.67
C ARG A 288 2.72 1.32 -1.57
N ILE A 289 3.15 0.11 -1.88
CA ILE A 289 2.36 -1.11 -1.63
C ILE A 289 3.11 -1.95 -0.61
N GLU A 290 2.40 -2.40 0.41
CA GLU A 290 2.85 -3.39 1.36
C GLU A 290 1.86 -4.54 1.40
N THR A 291 2.35 -5.78 1.28
CA THR A 291 1.47 -6.93 1.25
C THR A 291 2.13 -8.20 1.81
N THR A 292 1.31 -9.06 2.39
CA THR A 292 1.69 -10.45 2.76
C THR A 292 1.24 -11.46 1.72
N LEU A 293 0.66 -11.01 0.60
CA LEU A 293 0.27 -11.87 -0.51
C LEU A 293 1.50 -12.32 -1.28
N THR A 294 1.56 -13.59 -1.63
CA THR A 294 2.55 -14.10 -2.58
C THR A 294 2.04 -13.79 -3.99
N LEU A 295 2.39 -12.59 -4.46
CA LEU A 295 2.00 -12.11 -5.78
C LEU A 295 2.78 -12.84 -6.88
N ARG A 296 2.12 -13.11 -8.01
CA ARG A 296 2.73 -13.71 -9.20
C ARG A 296 2.61 -12.74 -10.35
N SER A 297 3.69 -12.59 -11.12
CA SER A 297 3.63 -11.82 -12.36
C SER A 297 2.62 -12.46 -13.30
N MET A 298 1.74 -11.64 -13.86
CA MET A 298 0.88 -12.01 -14.98
C MET A 298 1.38 -11.26 -16.21
N ASP A 299 1.36 -11.91 -17.37
CA ASP A 299 1.47 -11.18 -18.62
C ASP A 299 0.26 -10.25 -18.72
N LEU A 300 0.53 -8.96 -18.88
CA LEU A 300 -0.52 -7.98 -19.09
C LEU A 300 -1.28 -8.39 -20.35
N PRO A 301 -2.64 -8.39 -20.31
CA PRO A 301 -3.41 -8.61 -21.55
C PRO A 301 -2.92 -7.62 -22.61
N ALA A 302 -2.85 -8.06 -23.86
CA ALA A 302 -2.54 -7.18 -24.97
C ALA A 302 -3.43 -5.93 -24.87
N VAL A 303 -2.80 -4.77 -24.97
CA VAL A 303 -3.48 -3.49 -24.75
C VAL A 303 -4.61 -3.35 -25.75
N SER A 304 -5.86 -3.34 -25.27
CA SER A 304 -6.99 -3.08 -26.16
C SER A 304 -7.01 -1.59 -26.49
N ALA A 305 -6.69 -1.23 -27.72
CA ALA A 305 -7.02 0.08 -28.24
C ALA A 305 -8.56 0.24 -28.21
N LEU A 306 -9.05 1.43 -27.82
CA LEU A 306 -10.44 1.75 -28.07
C LEU A 306 -10.64 1.70 -29.60
N ALA A 307 -11.50 0.81 -30.08
CA ALA A 307 -11.94 0.86 -31.46
C ALA A 307 -12.73 2.17 -31.68
N ASP A 308 -12.42 2.86 -32.78
CA ASP A 308 -13.13 4.06 -33.23
C ASP A 308 -14.61 3.78 -33.52
#